data_736b43e0c185aa8da7f98b11c106936d
#
_entry.id   736b43e0c185aa8da7f98b11c106936d
#
_cell.length_a   1.000
_cell.length_b   1.000
_cell.length_c   1.000
_cell.angle_alpha   90.00
_cell.angle_beta   90.00
_cell.angle_gamma   90.00
#
_symmetry.space_group_name_H-M   'P 1'
#
loop_
_entity.id
_entity.type
_entity.pdbx_description
1 polymer ?
#
loop_
_entity_poly.entity_id
_entity_poly.type
_entity_poly.pdbx_seq_one_letter_code
_entity_poly.pdbx_strand_id
1 'polypeptide(L)'
;MSQLKDALHEHTFVCVMEFVPKPSAERFAALEAIMARKQLCGWPLTVAIGDRVGSPLDMSPLDAFSSLDTAVPALLHFSGKDRERQDLLVQLKRMDNAGLDQLLILSGDRLPGHQPGQRPVRYLESVAALQITRQARPDWLLGAALNPFKYHEEEGAAQYFKAEKKLSAGADFLTLQMGYDDRKHQEALHWMRRQRTPKPLIACLMALTHGRAKMLEHVAGAVVSPSMRDILAAELDVSKAFAQTRSIERLALQVIGLKLMGYAGVHLSGIHDLAQFQALEQALHTQQGEIHTLEQWAPAWAASWQMPGLPAVTFNPPGAHWRLGESRVSASRTEQARYHVLSGLHSLLFDRSNWLSRSFGWAVTRPVWRTAQGARLLHQLERSIKRPLLGCDTCGRCRLEDTLYICPESCPKGLANGPCGGTSLNRCEFGDRECVHSVKYRTAKSVQQTAVLTDRLIPCIELPTRHQSSWPTWFDPTLTTTPEPCGSGGAPLRLAREEARTAPPKPSAHHSRPAHTKQPAEIDS
;
A
#
# COMPACT_ATOMS: atom_id res chain seq x y z
N MET A 1 -7.05 18.96 -19.03
CA MET A 1 -7.41 17.73 -18.30
C MET A 1 -6.42 17.39 -17.18
N SER A 2 -5.40 18.19 -16.96
CA SER A 2 -4.38 17.98 -15.92
C SER A 2 -4.73 18.57 -14.54
N GLN A 3 -5.99 18.92 -14.28
CA GLN A 3 -6.41 19.70 -13.11
C GLN A 3 -5.89 19.19 -11.77
N LEU A 4 -5.87 17.86 -11.53
CA LEU A 4 -5.31 17.29 -10.30
C LEU A 4 -3.78 17.44 -10.27
N LYS A 5 -3.11 17.20 -11.41
CA LYS A 5 -1.65 17.32 -11.51
C LYS A 5 -1.22 18.77 -11.26
N ASP A 6 -1.90 19.70 -11.90
CA ASP A 6 -1.61 21.15 -11.76
C ASP A 6 -1.87 21.60 -10.32
N ALA A 7 -3.02 21.24 -9.74
CA ALA A 7 -3.35 21.60 -8.36
C ALA A 7 -2.35 21.04 -7.33
N LEU A 8 -1.88 19.80 -7.52
CA LEU A 8 -0.85 19.22 -6.64
C LEU A 8 0.51 19.92 -6.79
N HIS A 9 0.86 20.38 -8.00
CA HIS A 9 2.07 21.18 -8.23
C HIS A 9 1.98 22.58 -7.63
N GLU A 10 0.81 23.18 -7.69
CA GLU A 10 0.52 24.51 -7.14
C GLU A 10 0.25 24.49 -5.63
N HIS A 11 0.32 23.30 -5.00
CA HIS A 11 -0.01 23.11 -3.58
C HIS A 11 -1.46 23.52 -3.22
N THR A 12 -2.36 23.48 -4.19
CA THR A 12 -3.79 23.74 -3.98
C THR A 12 -4.44 22.49 -3.38
N PHE A 13 -5.24 22.66 -2.33
CA PHE A 13 -5.98 21.55 -1.72
C PHE A 13 -7.02 21.01 -2.68
N VAL A 14 -7.07 19.67 -2.87
CA VAL A 14 -7.91 19.03 -3.88
C VAL A 14 -8.97 18.13 -3.25
N CYS A 15 -10.10 17.99 -3.94
CA CYS A 15 -11.14 17.01 -3.64
C CYS A 15 -11.22 15.97 -4.74
N VAL A 16 -10.97 14.71 -4.39
CA VAL A 16 -11.11 13.57 -5.29
C VAL A 16 -12.39 12.82 -4.90
N MET A 17 -13.37 12.73 -5.81
CA MET A 17 -14.65 12.07 -5.58
C MET A 17 -14.59 10.62 -6.05
N GLU A 18 -14.80 9.67 -5.16
CA GLU A 18 -14.81 8.25 -5.55
C GLU A 18 -16.07 7.88 -6.32
N PHE A 19 -15.89 7.22 -7.44
CA PHE A 19 -16.95 6.60 -8.22
C PHE A 19 -16.68 5.10 -8.39
N VAL A 20 -17.58 4.28 -7.86
CA VAL A 20 -17.60 2.83 -8.11
C VAL A 20 -18.42 2.58 -9.35
N PRO A 21 -17.82 2.13 -10.47
CA PRO A 21 -18.45 2.12 -11.79
C PRO A 21 -19.40 0.93 -11.95
N LYS A 22 -20.62 1.06 -11.45
CA LYS A 22 -21.71 0.13 -11.68
C LYS A 22 -22.58 0.60 -12.86
N PRO A 23 -23.10 -0.29 -13.70
CA PRO A 23 -23.95 0.06 -14.83
C PRO A 23 -25.33 0.55 -14.34
N SER A 24 -25.45 1.86 -14.06
CA SER A 24 -26.67 2.52 -13.61
C SER A 24 -26.68 3.96 -14.13
N ALA A 25 -27.61 4.29 -15.02
CA ALA A 25 -27.75 5.62 -15.57
C ALA A 25 -27.96 6.70 -14.47
N GLU A 26 -28.74 6.37 -13.43
CA GLU A 26 -28.95 7.25 -12.28
C GLU A 26 -27.64 7.63 -11.57
N ARG A 27 -26.74 6.65 -11.41
CA ARG A 27 -25.43 6.91 -10.75
C ARG A 27 -24.52 7.76 -11.62
N PHE A 28 -24.54 7.57 -12.93
CA PHE A 28 -23.79 8.42 -13.87
C PHE A 28 -24.33 9.85 -13.86
N ALA A 29 -25.64 10.02 -13.97
CA ALA A 29 -26.28 11.34 -13.90
C ALA A 29 -26.00 12.06 -12.56
N ALA A 30 -26.00 11.34 -11.43
CA ALA A 30 -25.65 11.90 -10.13
C ALA A 30 -24.18 12.34 -10.07
N LEU A 31 -23.28 11.54 -10.63
CA LEU A 31 -21.86 11.91 -10.73
C LEU A 31 -21.68 13.17 -11.58
N GLU A 32 -22.29 13.22 -12.74
CA GLU A 32 -22.20 14.37 -13.65
C GLU A 32 -22.75 15.65 -13.01
N ALA A 33 -23.85 15.55 -12.28
CA ALA A 33 -24.43 16.68 -11.54
C ALA A 33 -23.46 17.19 -10.45
N ILE A 34 -22.74 16.31 -9.76
CA ILE A 34 -21.70 16.68 -8.79
C ILE A 34 -20.50 17.31 -9.51
N MET A 35 -20.01 16.68 -10.58
CA MET A 35 -18.81 17.15 -11.29
C MET A 35 -19.05 18.47 -12.06
N ALA A 36 -20.29 18.77 -12.42
CA ALA A 36 -20.67 20.07 -12.99
C ALA A 36 -20.42 21.25 -12.02
N ARG A 37 -20.32 20.99 -10.69
CA ARG A 37 -19.94 21.99 -9.69
C ARG A 37 -18.48 22.43 -9.82
N LYS A 38 -17.60 21.62 -10.43
CA LYS A 38 -16.16 21.84 -10.68
C LYS A 38 -15.33 22.02 -9.40
N GLN A 39 -15.90 22.43 -8.31
CA GLN A 39 -15.23 22.71 -7.03
C GLN A 39 -16.11 22.33 -5.85
N LEU A 40 -15.48 22.02 -4.70
CA LEU A 40 -16.10 21.93 -3.39
C LEU A 40 -15.46 23.01 -2.50
N CYS A 41 -16.22 24.00 -2.06
CA CYS A 41 -15.70 25.12 -1.25
C CYS A 41 -14.43 25.77 -1.83
N GLY A 42 -14.37 25.97 -3.15
CA GLY A 42 -13.22 26.54 -3.84
C GLY A 42 -12.08 25.54 -4.16
N TRP A 43 -12.19 24.30 -3.75
CA TRP A 43 -11.21 23.25 -4.05
C TRP A 43 -11.58 22.48 -5.33
N PRO A 44 -10.65 22.31 -6.27
CA PRO A 44 -10.94 21.64 -7.54
C PRO A 44 -11.39 20.19 -7.31
N LEU A 45 -12.37 19.76 -8.11
CA LEU A 45 -12.92 18.40 -8.09
C LEU A 45 -12.27 17.55 -9.18
N THR A 46 -11.91 16.32 -8.84
CA THR A 46 -11.49 15.27 -9.76
C THR A 46 -12.28 14.00 -9.44
N VAL A 47 -12.76 13.25 -10.43
CA VAL A 47 -13.37 11.96 -10.18
C VAL A 47 -12.31 10.85 -10.13
N ALA A 48 -12.34 10.00 -9.11
CA ALA A 48 -11.57 8.77 -9.05
C ALA A 48 -12.46 7.59 -9.40
N ILE A 49 -12.15 6.90 -10.49
CA ILE A 49 -12.95 5.77 -10.97
C ILE A 49 -12.31 4.47 -10.52
N GLY A 50 -13.02 3.75 -9.64
CA GLY A 50 -12.56 2.49 -9.03
C GLY A 50 -12.43 1.35 -10.03
N ASP A 51 -11.48 0.44 -9.78
CA ASP A 51 -11.19 -0.73 -10.62
C ASP A 51 -11.40 -2.02 -9.85
N ARG A 52 -12.30 -2.89 -10.33
CA ARG A 52 -12.62 -4.21 -9.72
C ARG A 52 -12.91 -4.11 -8.22
N VAL A 53 -13.80 -3.20 -7.84
CA VAL A 53 -14.03 -2.83 -6.44
C VAL A 53 -14.68 -3.97 -5.66
N GLY A 54 -15.62 -4.72 -6.24
CA GLY A 54 -16.22 -5.81 -5.48
C GLY A 54 -17.22 -6.68 -6.24
N SER A 55 -17.62 -6.30 -7.44
CA SER A 55 -18.60 -7.05 -8.25
C SER A 55 -18.00 -7.46 -9.60
N PRO A 56 -18.34 -8.67 -10.10
CA PRO A 56 -18.07 -9.03 -11.50
C PRO A 56 -18.78 -8.13 -12.52
N LEU A 57 -19.81 -7.41 -12.08
CA LEU A 57 -20.59 -6.47 -12.90
C LEU A 57 -20.00 -5.06 -12.91
N ASP A 58 -18.93 -4.79 -12.16
CA ASP A 58 -18.27 -3.49 -12.19
C ASP A 58 -17.66 -3.26 -13.57
N MET A 59 -17.95 -2.10 -14.15
CA MET A 59 -17.35 -1.67 -15.41
C MET A 59 -15.85 -1.45 -15.25
N SER A 60 -15.08 -1.55 -16.34
CA SER A 60 -13.70 -1.08 -16.28
C SER A 60 -13.68 0.45 -16.09
N PRO A 61 -12.65 1.00 -15.41
CA PRO A 61 -12.58 2.45 -15.18
C PRO A 61 -12.62 3.26 -16.48
N LEU A 62 -11.99 2.77 -17.53
CA LEU A 62 -11.97 3.45 -18.82
C LEU A 62 -13.30 3.39 -19.55
N ASP A 63 -13.99 2.24 -19.50
CA ASP A 63 -15.32 2.12 -20.11
C ASP A 63 -16.34 3.00 -19.39
N ALA A 64 -16.24 3.07 -18.05
CA ALA A 64 -17.04 3.99 -17.24
C ALA A 64 -16.75 5.45 -17.57
N PHE A 65 -15.46 5.82 -17.69
CA PHE A 65 -15.08 7.17 -18.13
C PHE A 65 -15.66 7.53 -19.51
N SER A 66 -15.58 6.57 -20.44
CA SER A 66 -16.11 6.77 -21.81
C SER A 66 -17.65 6.83 -21.87
N SER A 67 -18.34 6.43 -20.79
CA SER A 67 -19.80 6.51 -20.67
C SER A 67 -20.29 7.80 -20.04
N LEU A 68 -19.39 8.73 -19.69
CA LEU A 68 -19.75 10.07 -19.21
C LEU A 68 -20.04 10.98 -20.41
N ASP A 69 -21.15 11.70 -20.35
CA ASP A 69 -21.54 12.64 -21.39
C ASP A 69 -20.71 13.91 -21.40
N THR A 70 -20.10 14.24 -20.26
CA THR A 70 -19.29 15.44 -20.08
C THR A 70 -17.83 15.11 -19.80
N ALA A 71 -16.92 15.91 -20.36
CA ALA A 71 -15.49 15.81 -20.04
C ALA A 71 -15.23 16.26 -18.61
N VAL A 72 -14.80 15.34 -17.76
CA VAL A 72 -14.47 15.59 -16.34
C VAL A 72 -13.00 15.26 -16.09
N PRO A 73 -12.32 15.97 -15.16
CA PRO A 73 -11.00 15.56 -14.69
C PRO A 73 -11.09 14.20 -14.00
N ALA A 74 -10.28 13.23 -14.43
CA ALA A 74 -10.39 11.86 -13.94
C ALA A 74 -9.04 11.28 -13.53
N LEU A 75 -9.03 10.60 -12.38
CA LEU A 75 -7.98 9.74 -11.87
C LEU A 75 -8.47 8.28 -11.99
N LEU A 76 -7.94 7.52 -12.94
CA LEU A 76 -8.34 6.13 -13.05
C LEU A 76 -7.60 5.27 -12.03
N HIS A 77 -8.26 4.23 -11.52
CA HIS A 77 -7.60 3.21 -10.71
C HIS A 77 -7.12 2.06 -11.59
N PHE A 78 -6.00 1.49 -11.22
CA PHE A 78 -5.52 0.20 -11.70
C PHE A 78 -5.34 -0.74 -10.51
N SER A 79 -6.08 -1.83 -10.49
CA SER A 79 -5.93 -2.90 -9.52
C SER A 79 -5.17 -4.08 -10.13
N GLY A 80 -4.06 -4.47 -9.52
CA GLY A 80 -3.26 -5.61 -9.98
C GLY A 80 -3.90 -6.99 -9.76
N LYS A 81 -5.13 -7.07 -9.21
CA LYS A 81 -5.86 -8.33 -8.99
C LYS A 81 -5.97 -9.13 -10.28
N ASP A 82 -5.42 -10.35 -10.28
CA ASP A 82 -5.50 -11.27 -11.41
C ASP A 82 -5.13 -10.59 -12.75
N ARG A 83 -4.05 -9.81 -12.70
CA ARG A 83 -3.49 -9.09 -13.84
C ARG A 83 -2.00 -9.26 -13.92
N GLU A 84 -1.47 -9.11 -15.12
CA GLU A 84 -0.07 -9.20 -15.48
C GLU A 84 0.45 -7.90 -16.11
N ARG A 85 1.75 -7.88 -16.39
CA ARG A 85 2.40 -6.76 -17.08
C ARG A 85 1.69 -6.36 -18.36
N GLN A 86 1.29 -7.36 -19.17
CA GLN A 86 0.66 -7.11 -20.47
C GLN A 86 -0.70 -6.41 -20.33
N ASP A 87 -1.49 -6.80 -19.32
CA ASP A 87 -2.80 -6.16 -19.04
C ASP A 87 -2.63 -4.68 -18.71
N LEU A 88 -1.60 -4.36 -17.90
CA LEU A 88 -1.26 -2.97 -17.58
C LEU A 88 -0.86 -2.20 -18.84
N LEU A 89 0.04 -2.74 -19.67
CA LEU A 89 0.50 -2.06 -20.89
C LEU A 89 -0.65 -1.80 -21.88
N VAL A 90 -1.58 -2.75 -22.01
CA VAL A 90 -2.80 -2.56 -22.81
C VAL A 90 -3.65 -1.43 -22.24
N GLN A 91 -3.85 -1.39 -20.92
CA GLN A 91 -4.62 -0.32 -20.29
C GLN A 91 -3.94 1.04 -20.47
N LEU A 92 -2.62 1.14 -20.29
CA LEU A 92 -1.89 2.40 -20.52
C LEU A 92 -2.06 2.92 -21.94
N LYS A 93 -2.00 2.04 -22.96
CA LYS A 93 -2.24 2.43 -24.36
C LYS A 93 -3.68 2.91 -24.58
N ARG A 94 -4.67 2.25 -24.00
CA ARG A 94 -6.07 2.68 -24.09
C ARG A 94 -6.32 4.03 -23.44
N MET A 95 -5.70 4.28 -22.26
CA MET A 95 -5.77 5.57 -21.57
C MET A 95 -5.11 6.70 -22.38
N ASP A 96 -3.94 6.42 -22.96
CA ASP A 96 -3.23 7.35 -23.82
C ASP A 96 -4.09 7.79 -25.03
N ASN A 97 -4.75 6.81 -25.68
CA ASN A 97 -5.68 7.08 -26.78
C ASN A 97 -6.91 7.90 -26.34
N ALA A 98 -7.29 7.83 -25.07
CA ALA A 98 -8.38 8.62 -24.47
C ALA A 98 -7.92 9.97 -23.92
N GLY A 99 -6.63 10.31 -24.03
CA GLY A 99 -6.06 11.56 -23.51
C GLY A 99 -6.00 11.61 -21.97
N LEU A 100 -5.90 10.44 -21.31
CA LEU A 100 -5.84 10.30 -19.85
C LEU A 100 -4.42 9.95 -19.41
N ASP A 101 -3.91 10.70 -18.45
CA ASP A 101 -2.51 10.65 -17.97
C ASP A 101 -2.39 10.53 -16.44
N GLN A 102 -3.49 10.16 -15.74
CA GLN A 102 -3.53 10.12 -14.29
C GLN A 102 -4.00 8.74 -13.81
N LEU A 103 -3.17 8.07 -13.00
CA LEU A 103 -3.42 6.69 -12.59
C LEU A 103 -3.09 6.45 -11.12
N LEU A 104 -4.04 5.92 -10.34
CA LEU A 104 -3.82 5.39 -8.99
C LEU A 104 -3.57 3.89 -9.06
N ILE A 105 -2.36 3.47 -8.68
CA ILE A 105 -1.90 2.08 -8.83
C ILE A 105 -1.99 1.32 -7.51
N LEU A 106 -2.81 0.27 -7.51
CA LEU A 106 -3.13 -0.56 -6.36
C LEU A 106 -2.74 -2.02 -6.62
N SER A 107 -2.31 -2.74 -5.57
CA SER A 107 -2.19 -4.21 -5.66
C SER A 107 -3.56 -4.89 -5.68
N GLY A 108 -4.55 -4.26 -5.09
CA GLY A 108 -5.93 -4.74 -4.97
C GLY A 108 -6.16 -5.68 -3.77
N ASP A 109 -7.43 -5.77 -3.37
CA ASP A 109 -7.91 -6.61 -2.27
C ASP A 109 -8.04 -8.08 -2.69
N ARG A 110 -8.44 -8.96 -1.76
CA ARG A 110 -8.75 -10.36 -2.05
C ARG A 110 -9.83 -10.47 -3.13
N LEU A 111 -9.60 -11.35 -4.10
CA LEU A 111 -10.62 -11.64 -5.11
C LEU A 111 -11.84 -12.33 -4.48
N PRO A 112 -13.07 -11.97 -4.91
CA PRO A 112 -14.27 -12.70 -4.52
C PRO A 112 -14.16 -14.20 -4.86
N GLY A 113 -14.58 -15.05 -3.93
CA GLY A 113 -14.55 -16.52 -4.13
C GLY A 113 -13.20 -17.18 -3.86
N HIS A 114 -12.11 -16.44 -3.70
CA HIS A 114 -10.83 -17.02 -3.31
C HIS A 114 -10.84 -17.45 -1.84
N GLN A 115 -10.68 -18.76 -1.59
CA GLN A 115 -10.69 -19.32 -0.24
C GLN A 115 -9.28 -19.54 0.32
N PRO A 116 -9.09 -19.49 1.65
CA PRO A 116 -7.83 -19.86 2.30
C PRO A 116 -7.39 -21.27 1.88
N GLY A 117 -6.09 -21.45 1.62
CA GLY A 117 -5.53 -22.73 1.23
C GLY A 117 -5.63 -23.09 -0.27
N GLN A 118 -6.37 -22.34 -1.07
CA GLN A 118 -6.33 -22.45 -2.53
C GLN A 118 -5.00 -21.93 -3.09
N ARG A 119 -4.68 -22.32 -4.34
CA ARG A 119 -3.48 -21.80 -5.01
C ARG A 119 -3.49 -20.27 -5.00
N PRO A 120 -2.33 -19.62 -4.72
CA PRO A 120 -2.25 -18.17 -4.69
C PRO A 120 -2.76 -17.57 -6.00
N VAL A 121 -3.72 -16.68 -5.91
CA VAL A 121 -4.09 -15.84 -7.04
C VAL A 121 -2.96 -14.84 -7.26
N ARG A 122 -2.62 -14.59 -8.51
CA ARG A 122 -1.52 -13.70 -8.85
C ARG A 122 -1.97 -12.26 -8.91
N TYR A 123 -1.08 -11.42 -8.44
CA TYR A 123 -1.29 -9.98 -8.44
C TYR A 123 -0.08 -9.31 -9.07
N LEU A 124 -0.31 -8.40 -10.00
CA LEU A 124 0.71 -7.43 -10.36
C LEU A 124 0.87 -6.47 -9.18
N GLU A 125 1.99 -6.61 -8.46
CA GLU A 125 2.26 -5.79 -7.28
C GLU A 125 2.37 -4.32 -7.64
N SER A 126 1.79 -3.42 -6.82
CA SER A 126 1.77 -1.97 -7.09
C SER A 126 3.16 -1.35 -7.29
N VAL A 127 4.19 -1.86 -6.62
CA VAL A 127 5.57 -1.38 -6.80
C VAL A 127 6.07 -1.69 -8.22
N ALA A 128 5.87 -2.91 -8.70
CA ALA A 128 6.24 -3.30 -10.06
C ALA A 128 5.39 -2.57 -11.11
N ALA A 129 4.08 -2.43 -10.87
CA ALA A 129 3.19 -1.69 -11.77
C ALA A 129 3.58 -0.21 -11.89
N LEU A 130 4.00 0.44 -10.80
CA LEU A 130 4.54 1.80 -10.81
C LEU A 130 5.78 1.90 -11.69
N GLN A 131 6.76 0.99 -11.53
CA GLN A 131 7.96 0.99 -12.36
C GLN A 131 7.65 0.83 -13.85
N ILE A 132 6.80 -0.13 -14.19
CA ILE A 132 6.38 -0.39 -15.57
C ILE A 132 5.71 0.87 -16.15
N THR A 133 4.79 1.46 -15.40
CA THR A 133 4.07 2.66 -15.85
C THR A 133 5.02 3.84 -16.01
N ARG A 134 5.90 4.10 -15.05
CA ARG A 134 6.86 5.21 -15.12
C ARG A 134 7.84 5.07 -16.29
N GLN A 135 8.28 3.86 -16.58
CA GLN A 135 9.11 3.58 -17.76
C GLN A 135 8.36 3.79 -19.08
N ALA A 136 7.09 3.38 -19.15
CA ALA A 136 6.28 3.50 -20.35
C ALA A 136 5.70 4.91 -20.54
N ARG A 137 5.47 5.65 -19.47
CA ARG A 137 4.82 6.97 -19.43
C ARG A 137 5.50 7.87 -18.39
N PRO A 138 6.65 8.48 -18.71
CA PRO A 138 7.44 9.27 -17.76
C PRO A 138 6.69 10.48 -17.18
N ASP A 139 5.80 11.09 -17.95
CA ASP A 139 5.14 12.36 -17.62
C ASP A 139 3.77 12.20 -16.94
N TRP A 140 3.28 10.96 -16.80
CA TRP A 140 1.98 10.71 -16.18
C TRP A 140 2.01 10.98 -14.67
N LEU A 141 0.87 11.43 -14.14
CA LEU A 141 0.66 11.53 -12.69
C LEU A 141 0.33 10.16 -12.11
N LEU A 142 1.21 9.65 -11.26
CA LEU A 142 1.07 8.32 -10.67
C LEU A 142 0.84 8.40 -9.15
N GLY A 143 -0.29 7.90 -8.71
CA GLY A 143 -0.60 7.73 -7.29
C GLY A 143 -0.39 6.30 -6.82
N ALA A 144 -0.15 6.15 -5.52
CA ALA A 144 -0.11 4.84 -4.85
C ALA A 144 -0.77 4.91 -3.47
N ALA A 145 -1.17 3.75 -2.92
CA ALA A 145 -1.81 3.71 -1.61
C ALA A 145 -0.81 3.51 -0.46
N LEU A 146 -1.10 4.11 0.70
CA LEU A 146 -0.47 3.85 2.00
C LEU A 146 -1.56 3.56 3.02
N ASN A 147 -1.41 2.51 3.85
CA ASN A 147 -2.29 2.28 4.99
C ASN A 147 -1.55 2.54 6.32
N PRO A 148 -1.67 3.73 6.91
CA PRO A 148 -1.03 4.05 8.18
C PRO A 148 -1.80 3.49 9.40
N PHE A 149 -3.07 3.07 9.21
CA PHE A 149 -3.94 2.60 10.30
C PHE A 149 -3.59 1.18 10.72
N LYS A 150 -2.35 1.01 11.16
CA LYS A 150 -1.75 -0.22 11.68
C LYS A 150 -1.28 0.02 13.10
N TYR A 151 -1.57 -0.93 13.98
CA TYR A 151 -1.41 -0.77 15.41
C TYR A 151 -0.47 -1.82 16.04
N HIS A 152 0.12 -2.69 15.22
CA HIS A 152 1.26 -3.52 15.56
C HIS A 152 2.50 -3.04 14.80
N GLU A 153 3.66 -3.15 15.43
CA GLU A 153 4.92 -2.63 14.88
C GLU A 153 5.24 -3.25 13.52
N GLU A 154 5.13 -4.57 13.42
CA GLU A 154 5.55 -5.31 12.23
C GLU A 154 4.72 -4.91 10.99
N GLU A 155 3.40 -4.82 11.15
CA GLU A 155 2.54 -4.46 10.03
C GLU A 155 2.64 -2.97 9.68
N GLY A 156 2.77 -2.10 10.70
CA GLY A 156 2.86 -0.65 10.51
C GLY A 156 4.17 -0.24 9.87
N ALA A 157 5.29 -0.66 10.43
CA ALA A 157 6.61 -0.36 9.87
C ALA A 157 6.76 -0.91 8.44
N ALA A 158 6.26 -2.13 8.18
CA ALA A 158 6.31 -2.72 6.84
C ALA A 158 5.48 -1.93 5.80
N GLN A 159 4.39 -1.25 6.19
CA GLN A 159 3.64 -0.35 5.30
C GLN A 159 4.49 0.85 4.88
N TYR A 160 5.21 1.47 5.81
CA TYR A 160 6.08 2.60 5.52
C TYR A 160 7.27 2.21 4.65
N PHE A 161 7.92 1.08 4.90
CA PHE A 161 8.97 0.56 4.01
C PHE A 161 8.46 0.28 2.60
N LYS A 162 7.25 -0.26 2.47
CA LYS A 162 6.65 -0.42 1.13
C LYS A 162 6.29 0.91 0.48
N ALA A 163 5.85 1.89 1.24
CA ALA A 163 5.56 3.23 0.73
C ALA A 163 6.84 3.89 0.18
N GLU A 164 7.98 3.75 0.87
CA GLU A 164 9.28 4.22 0.38
C GLU A 164 9.65 3.58 -0.96
N LYS A 165 9.43 2.26 -1.11
CA LYS A 165 9.61 1.58 -2.41
C LYS A 165 8.66 2.10 -3.49
N LYS A 166 7.41 2.47 -3.16
CA LYS A 166 6.48 3.06 -4.11
C LYS A 166 6.94 4.44 -4.58
N LEU A 167 7.46 5.26 -3.67
CA LEU A 167 8.07 6.56 -4.02
C LEU A 167 9.28 6.36 -4.93
N SER A 168 10.17 5.43 -4.59
CA SER A 168 11.33 5.08 -5.40
C SER A 168 10.96 4.49 -6.78
N ALA A 169 9.81 3.82 -6.87
CA ALA A 169 9.28 3.27 -8.13
C ALA A 169 8.57 4.32 -9.00
N GLY A 170 8.45 5.56 -8.54
CA GLY A 170 7.95 6.68 -9.33
C GLY A 170 6.55 7.15 -8.96
N ALA A 171 6.05 6.90 -7.74
CA ALA A 171 4.81 7.52 -7.29
C ALA A 171 5.01 9.02 -7.03
N ASP A 172 4.10 9.86 -7.57
CA ASP A 172 4.09 11.30 -7.41
C ASP A 172 3.30 11.77 -6.19
N PHE A 173 2.35 10.96 -5.72
CA PHE A 173 1.57 11.20 -4.50
C PHE A 173 1.15 9.87 -3.86
N LEU A 174 0.77 9.92 -2.58
CA LEU A 174 0.18 8.78 -1.90
C LEU A 174 -1.24 9.09 -1.44
N THR A 175 -2.17 8.16 -1.71
CA THR A 175 -3.51 8.17 -1.12
C THR A 175 -3.53 7.25 0.08
N LEU A 176 -3.99 7.75 1.24
CA LEU A 176 -4.11 6.91 2.43
C LEU A 176 -5.32 5.98 2.31
N GLN A 177 -5.27 4.87 3.07
CA GLN A 177 -6.47 4.07 3.33
C GLN A 177 -7.48 4.90 4.12
N MET A 178 -8.76 4.55 4.00
CA MET A 178 -9.82 5.15 4.80
C MET A 178 -9.59 4.93 6.30
N GLY A 179 -9.68 6.01 7.07
CA GLY A 179 -9.47 5.95 8.51
C GLY A 179 -9.87 7.22 9.25
N TYR A 180 -9.99 7.10 10.56
CA TYR A 180 -10.56 8.14 11.44
C TYR A 180 -9.63 8.56 12.58
N ASP A 181 -8.50 7.84 12.77
CA ASP A 181 -7.50 8.15 13.78
C ASP A 181 -6.60 9.31 13.29
N ASP A 182 -6.82 10.49 13.81
CA ASP A 182 -6.05 11.71 13.52
C ASP A 182 -4.56 11.56 13.84
N ARG A 183 -4.21 10.79 14.88
CA ARG A 183 -2.81 10.53 15.23
C ARG A 183 -2.08 9.75 14.14
N LYS A 184 -2.78 8.84 13.48
CA LYS A 184 -2.24 8.09 12.34
C LYS A 184 -2.12 8.94 11.09
N HIS A 185 -3.03 9.90 10.90
CA HIS A 185 -2.86 10.93 9.87
C HIS A 185 -1.63 11.80 10.12
N GLN A 186 -1.46 12.30 11.36
CA GLN A 186 -0.27 13.08 11.74
C GLN A 186 1.02 12.26 11.58
N GLU A 187 1.02 10.99 11.98
CA GLU A 187 2.14 10.04 11.82
C GLU A 187 2.55 9.91 10.36
N ALA A 188 1.59 9.68 9.45
CA ALA A 188 1.85 9.54 8.02
C ALA A 188 2.43 10.83 7.41
N LEU A 189 1.89 11.98 7.79
CA LEU A 189 2.38 13.27 7.32
C LEU A 189 3.79 13.58 7.83
N HIS A 190 4.05 13.28 9.12
CA HIS A 190 5.37 13.44 9.71
C HIS A 190 6.40 12.53 9.05
N TRP A 191 6.05 11.27 8.77
CA TRP A 191 6.90 10.35 8.02
C TRP A 191 7.18 10.87 6.61
N MET A 192 6.18 11.37 5.89
CA MET A 192 6.36 11.91 4.55
C MET A 192 7.28 13.13 4.52
N ARG A 193 7.15 14.05 5.48
CA ARG A 193 8.01 15.24 5.60
C ARG A 193 9.48 14.90 5.83
N ARG A 194 9.78 13.70 6.33
CA ARG A 194 11.16 13.20 6.55
C ARG A 194 11.74 12.49 5.34
N GLN A 195 10.95 12.24 4.29
CA GLN A 195 11.47 11.65 3.08
C GLN A 195 12.44 12.61 2.39
N ARG A 196 13.43 12.07 1.67
CA ARG A 196 14.39 12.87 0.90
C ARG A 196 13.71 13.80 -0.10
N THR A 197 12.61 13.35 -0.69
CA THR A 197 11.77 14.10 -1.62
C THR A 197 10.32 13.91 -1.19
N PRO A 198 9.81 14.77 -0.28
CA PRO A 198 8.42 14.68 0.16
C PRO A 198 7.44 14.78 -1.01
N LYS A 199 6.38 13.99 -0.96
CA LYS A 199 5.32 13.97 -1.97
C LYS A 199 3.97 14.31 -1.34
N PRO A 200 3.00 14.81 -2.10
CA PRO A 200 1.65 15.07 -1.61
C PRO A 200 0.99 13.84 -0.98
N LEU A 201 0.26 14.04 0.12
CA LEU A 201 -0.62 13.04 0.72
C LEU A 201 -2.08 13.43 0.52
N ILE A 202 -2.91 12.50 0.07
CA ILE A 202 -4.35 12.62 -0.05
C ILE A 202 -4.99 11.63 0.93
N ALA A 203 -5.87 12.07 1.82
CA ALA A 203 -6.52 11.20 2.79
C ALA A 203 -7.85 10.67 2.26
N CYS A 204 -8.08 9.34 2.33
CA CYS A 204 -9.37 8.76 1.97
C CYS A 204 -10.34 8.85 3.15
N LEU A 205 -11.53 9.36 2.91
CA LEU A 205 -12.56 9.63 3.91
C LEU A 205 -13.94 9.16 3.45
N MET A 206 -14.79 8.84 4.43
CA MET A 206 -16.21 8.51 4.20
C MET A 206 -17.05 9.08 5.32
N ALA A 207 -18.22 9.65 4.99
CA ALA A 207 -19.23 9.98 5.99
C ALA A 207 -19.69 8.69 6.69
N LEU A 208 -19.26 8.47 7.93
CA LEU A 208 -19.44 7.20 8.64
C LEU A 208 -20.77 7.18 9.40
N THR A 209 -21.67 6.31 8.98
CA THR A 209 -22.90 5.94 9.67
C THR A 209 -22.78 4.52 10.23
N HIS A 210 -23.68 4.11 11.13
CA HIS A 210 -23.70 2.75 11.67
C HIS A 210 -23.71 1.66 10.58
N GLY A 211 -24.52 1.83 9.52
CA GLY A 211 -24.56 0.90 8.39
C GLY A 211 -23.25 0.84 7.61
N ARG A 212 -22.62 2.00 7.38
CA ARG A 212 -21.30 2.07 6.71
C ARG A 212 -20.18 1.51 7.58
N ALA A 213 -20.24 1.68 8.89
CA ALA A 213 -19.31 1.06 9.82
C ALA A 213 -19.33 -0.47 9.71
N LYS A 214 -20.51 -1.09 9.67
CA LYS A 214 -20.67 -2.53 9.42
C LYS A 214 -20.09 -2.98 8.07
N MET A 215 -20.31 -2.17 7.02
CA MET A 215 -19.70 -2.45 5.71
C MET A 215 -18.17 -2.39 5.76
N LEU A 216 -17.60 -1.39 6.45
CA LEU A 216 -16.15 -1.22 6.57
C LEU A 216 -15.45 -2.36 7.31
N GLU A 217 -16.13 -3.09 8.18
CA GLU A 217 -15.58 -4.31 8.82
C GLU A 217 -15.17 -5.38 7.78
N HIS A 218 -15.76 -5.34 6.58
CA HIS A 218 -15.47 -6.25 5.47
C HIS A 218 -14.48 -5.64 4.45
N VAL A 219 -14.09 -4.37 4.65
CA VAL A 219 -13.11 -3.70 3.79
C VAL A 219 -11.71 -3.96 4.34
N ALA A 220 -10.88 -4.58 3.52
CA ALA A 220 -9.54 -4.98 3.91
C ALA A 220 -8.70 -3.78 4.40
N GLY A 221 -8.26 -3.87 5.66
CA GLY A 221 -7.39 -2.88 6.28
C GLY A 221 -8.05 -1.58 6.75
N ALA A 222 -9.37 -1.42 6.60
CA ALA A 222 -10.11 -0.38 7.28
C ALA A 222 -10.27 -0.74 8.78
N VAL A 223 -10.28 0.26 9.63
CA VAL A 223 -10.41 0.08 11.08
C VAL A 223 -11.59 0.89 11.60
N VAL A 224 -12.54 0.19 12.21
CA VAL A 224 -13.65 0.77 12.98
C VAL A 224 -13.62 0.13 14.36
N SER A 225 -13.29 0.91 15.38
CA SER A 225 -13.18 0.41 16.76
C SER A 225 -14.54 0.09 17.37
N PRO A 226 -14.61 -0.71 18.44
CA PRO A 226 -15.86 -0.94 19.17
C PRO A 226 -16.51 0.36 19.66
N SER A 227 -15.76 1.26 20.28
CA SER A 227 -16.29 2.53 20.77
C SER A 227 -16.85 3.44 19.66
N MET A 228 -16.25 3.42 18.46
CA MET A 228 -16.84 4.10 17.30
C MET A 228 -18.20 3.51 16.93
N ARG A 229 -18.34 2.20 16.94
CA ARG A 229 -19.63 1.52 16.62
C ARG A 229 -20.70 1.83 17.65
N ASP A 230 -20.35 1.85 18.93
CA ASP A 230 -21.28 2.15 20.02
C ASP A 230 -21.83 3.58 19.87
N ILE A 231 -20.97 4.55 19.56
CA ILE A 231 -21.38 5.94 19.30
C ILE A 231 -22.31 6.02 18.08
N LEU A 232 -21.94 5.38 16.97
CA LEU A 232 -22.74 5.39 15.74
C LEU A 232 -24.09 4.66 15.91
N ALA A 233 -24.16 3.64 16.76
CA ALA A 233 -25.41 2.99 17.13
C ALA A 233 -26.29 3.92 17.95
N ALA A 234 -25.74 4.55 18.98
CA ALA A 234 -26.49 5.53 19.81
C ALA A 234 -26.98 6.73 18.99
N GLU A 235 -26.21 7.21 18.02
CA GLU A 235 -26.69 8.27 17.10
C GLU A 235 -27.91 7.80 16.27
N LEU A 236 -27.86 6.54 15.80
CA LEU A 236 -28.98 5.95 15.03
C LEU A 236 -30.23 5.74 15.91
N ASP A 237 -30.05 5.39 17.19
CA ASP A 237 -31.13 5.22 18.15
C ASP A 237 -31.88 6.55 18.42
N VAL A 238 -31.18 7.70 18.33
CA VAL A 238 -31.87 9.02 18.38
C VAL A 238 -32.77 9.19 17.15
N SER A 239 -32.23 9.13 15.96
CA SER A 239 -32.96 9.07 14.70
C SER A 239 -32.01 8.88 13.50
N LYS A 240 -32.55 8.36 12.39
CA LYS A 240 -31.79 8.26 11.12
C LYS A 240 -31.30 9.62 10.61
N ALA A 241 -32.13 10.65 10.73
CA ALA A 241 -31.79 12.02 10.32
C ALA A 241 -30.64 12.58 11.17
N PHE A 242 -30.71 12.43 12.49
CA PHE A 242 -29.63 12.82 13.40
C PHE A 242 -28.30 12.14 13.05
N ALA A 243 -28.31 10.82 12.89
CA ALA A 243 -27.11 10.05 12.50
C ALA A 243 -26.53 10.50 11.15
N GLN A 244 -27.37 10.82 10.17
CA GLN A 244 -26.93 11.33 8.87
C GLN A 244 -26.29 12.72 9.00
N THR A 245 -26.91 13.64 9.70
CA THR A 245 -26.37 14.98 9.94
C THR A 245 -25.03 14.90 10.66
N ARG A 246 -24.95 14.15 11.77
CA ARG A 246 -23.70 13.96 12.52
C ARG A 246 -22.58 13.35 11.65
N SER A 247 -22.91 12.42 10.75
CA SER A 247 -21.91 11.81 9.87
C SER A 247 -21.33 12.80 8.85
N ILE A 248 -22.14 13.71 8.32
CA ILE A 248 -21.70 14.76 7.38
C ILE A 248 -20.90 15.85 8.11
N GLU A 249 -21.36 16.32 9.28
CA GLU A 249 -20.64 17.28 10.11
C GLU A 249 -19.25 16.75 10.51
N ARG A 250 -19.19 15.49 10.91
CA ARG A 250 -17.94 14.81 11.28
C ARG A 250 -17.00 14.66 10.07
N LEU A 251 -17.53 14.34 8.88
CA LEU A 251 -16.75 14.32 7.65
C LEU A 251 -16.18 15.71 7.34
N ALA A 252 -16.98 16.76 7.45
CA ALA A 252 -16.53 18.14 7.22
C ALA A 252 -15.41 18.53 8.21
N LEU A 253 -15.56 18.23 9.51
CA LEU A 253 -14.52 18.43 10.52
C LEU A 253 -13.22 17.70 10.16
N GLN A 254 -13.32 16.45 9.71
CA GLN A 254 -12.14 15.68 9.33
C GLN A 254 -11.42 16.29 8.12
N VAL A 255 -12.16 16.74 7.11
CA VAL A 255 -11.59 17.45 5.93
C VAL A 255 -10.84 18.71 6.37
N ILE A 256 -11.44 19.53 7.24
CA ILE A 256 -10.82 20.77 7.75
C ILE A 256 -9.54 20.44 8.53
N GLY A 257 -9.60 19.48 9.44
CA GLY A 257 -8.45 19.07 10.23
C GLY A 257 -7.28 18.61 9.36
N LEU A 258 -7.54 17.81 8.34
CA LEU A 258 -6.53 17.34 7.40
C LEU A 258 -5.90 18.48 6.58
N LYS A 259 -6.72 19.43 6.14
CA LYS A 259 -6.22 20.64 5.48
C LYS A 259 -5.31 21.45 6.40
N LEU A 260 -5.73 21.67 7.66
CA LEU A 260 -4.94 22.38 8.67
C LEU A 260 -3.65 21.65 9.04
N MET A 261 -3.62 20.30 9.02
CA MET A 261 -2.41 19.50 9.20
C MET A 261 -1.43 19.68 8.03
N GLY A 262 -1.92 20.02 6.83
CA GLY A 262 -1.11 20.20 5.61
C GLY A 262 -1.17 19.04 4.64
N TYR A 263 -2.26 18.27 4.61
CA TYR A 263 -2.56 17.35 3.52
C TYR A 263 -2.80 18.12 2.22
N ALA A 264 -2.46 17.51 1.09
CA ALA A 264 -2.68 18.11 -0.23
C ALA A 264 -4.13 17.97 -0.72
N GLY A 265 -4.91 17.09 -0.09
CA GLY A 265 -6.31 16.90 -0.46
C GLY A 265 -6.97 15.72 0.26
N VAL A 266 -8.22 15.49 -0.12
CA VAL A 266 -9.03 14.37 0.37
C VAL A 266 -9.63 13.58 -0.79
N HIS A 267 -9.77 12.27 -0.58
CA HIS A 267 -10.47 11.35 -1.45
C HIS A 267 -11.78 10.96 -0.75
N LEU A 268 -12.89 11.50 -1.24
CA LEU A 268 -14.21 11.38 -0.62
C LEU A 268 -14.96 10.17 -1.19
N SER A 269 -15.22 9.21 -0.33
CA SER A 269 -15.99 8.01 -0.64
C SER A 269 -17.41 8.11 -0.07
N GLY A 270 -18.38 7.46 -0.72
CA GLY A 270 -19.73 7.34 -0.20
C GLY A 270 -20.62 8.58 -0.34
N ILE A 271 -20.26 9.55 -1.15
CA ILE A 271 -21.14 10.64 -1.60
C ILE A 271 -21.72 10.22 -2.95
N HIS A 272 -23.02 9.92 -3.00
CA HIS A 272 -23.63 9.25 -4.14
C HIS A 272 -24.64 10.10 -4.90
N ASP A 273 -25.03 11.25 -4.36
CA ASP A 273 -25.99 12.15 -4.95
C ASP A 273 -25.66 13.61 -4.64
N LEU A 274 -26.30 14.52 -5.40
CA LEU A 274 -26.08 15.95 -5.28
C LEU A 274 -26.54 16.51 -3.91
N ALA A 275 -27.56 15.93 -3.29
CA ALA A 275 -28.07 16.39 -1.99
C ALA A 275 -27.04 16.12 -0.88
N GLN A 276 -26.39 14.94 -0.87
CA GLN A 276 -25.29 14.64 0.07
C GLN A 276 -24.09 15.55 -0.16
N PHE A 277 -23.77 15.83 -1.44
CA PHE A 277 -22.69 16.74 -1.79
C PHE A 277 -22.97 18.17 -1.28
N GLN A 278 -24.17 18.68 -1.49
CA GLN A 278 -24.58 20.00 -1.00
C GLN A 278 -24.61 20.09 0.54
N ALA A 279 -25.05 19.02 1.21
CA ALA A 279 -25.02 18.95 2.66
C ALA A 279 -23.58 19.00 3.20
N LEU A 280 -22.63 18.32 2.55
CA LEU A 280 -21.21 18.41 2.88
C LEU A 280 -20.64 19.82 2.61
N GLU A 281 -20.97 20.41 1.47
CA GLU A 281 -20.56 21.78 1.10
C GLU A 281 -21.02 22.78 2.15
N GLN A 282 -22.28 22.70 2.58
CA GLN A 282 -22.83 23.56 3.62
C GLN A 282 -22.13 23.38 4.98
N ALA A 283 -21.90 22.12 5.40
CA ALA A 283 -21.19 21.82 6.63
C ALA A 283 -19.76 22.35 6.62
N LEU A 284 -19.06 22.21 5.49
CA LEU A 284 -17.72 22.75 5.29
C LEU A 284 -17.70 24.28 5.39
N HIS A 285 -18.63 24.98 4.73
CA HIS A 285 -18.73 26.43 4.82
C HIS A 285 -18.95 26.92 6.26
N THR A 286 -19.87 26.30 6.99
CA THR A 286 -20.14 26.64 8.39
C THR A 286 -18.88 26.47 9.24
N GLN A 287 -18.24 25.31 9.15
CA GLN A 287 -17.08 24.98 10.00
C GLN A 287 -15.81 25.73 9.61
N GLN A 288 -15.61 26.07 8.32
CA GLN A 288 -14.49 26.92 7.90
C GLN A 288 -14.58 28.35 8.44
N GLY A 289 -15.79 28.85 8.68
CA GLY A 289 -16.01 30.14 9.34
C GLY A 289 -15.61 30.18 10.82
N GLU A 290 -15.55 29.01 11.45
CA GLU A 290 -15.33 28.88 12.90
C GLU A 290 -13.96 28.30 13.27
N ILE A 291 -13.39 27.46 12.41
CA ILE A 291 -12.18 26.66 12.70
C ILE A 291 -11.05 27.04 11.74
N HIS A 292 -10.04 27.72 12.28
CA HIS A 292 -8.89 28.22 11.51
C HIS A 292 -7.57 27.63 11.96
N THR A 293 -7.51 26.97 13.12
CA THR A 293 -6.28 26.37 13.67
C THR A 293 -6.52 24.95 14.19
N LEU A 294 -5.44 24.19 14.36
CA LEU A 294 -5.53 22.84 14.94
C LEU A 294 -5.96 22.86 16.42
N GLU A 295 -5.65 23.93 17.15
CA GLU A 295 -6.07 24.11 18.54
C GLU A 295 -7.60 24.28 18.65
N GLN A 296 -8.24 24.94 17.67
CA GLN A 296 -9.70 25.05 17.59
C GLN A 296 -10.34 23.75 17.09
N TRP A 297 -9.68 23.10 16.13
CA TRP A 297 -10.16 21.86 15.52
C TRP A 297 -10.18 20.68 16.50
N ALA A 298 -9.12 20.47 17.28
CA ALA A 298 -8.96 19.28 18.11
C ALA A 298 -10.11 19.06 19.11
N PRO A 299 -10.58 20.08 19.88
CA PRO A 299 -11.72 19.89 20.76
C PRO A 299 -13.03 19.66 19.98
N ALA A 300 -13.24 20.31 18.83
CA ALA A 300 -14.40 20.09 17.98
C ALA A 300 -14.43 18.66 17.42
N TRP A 301 -13.28 18.14 16.97
CA TRP A 301 -13.13 16.75 16.54
C TRP A 301 -13.43 15.77 17.67
N ALA A 302 -12.88 15.97 18.86
CA ALA A 302 -13.17 15.14 20.03
C ALA A 302 -14.65 15.18 20.41
N ALA A 303 -15.29 16.36 20.42
CA ALA A 303 -16.72 16.52 20.72
C ALA A 303 -17.62 15.86 19.66
N SER A 304 -17.18 15.81 18.40
CA SER A 304 -17.95 15.15 17.33
C SER A 304 -18.11 13.64 17.54
N TRP A 305 -17.27 13.03 18.36
CA TRP A 305 -17.29 11.63 18.74
C TRP A 305 -17.75 11.40 20.18
N GLN A 306 -18.69 12.22 20.68
CA GLN A 306 -19.25 12.06 22.01
C GLN A 306 -20.76 11.83 21.93
N MET A 307 -21.23 10.90 22.75
CA MET A 307 -22.65 10.65 23.00
C MET A 307 -22.89 10.52 24.53
N PRO A 308 -23.99 11.05 25.04
CA PRO A 308 -24.31 10.96 26.47
C PRO A 308 -24.32 9.50 26.96
N GLY A 309 -23.63 9.23 28.07
CA GLY A 309 -23.58 7.91 28.68
C GLY A 309 -22.55 6.95 28.08
N LEU A 310 -21.86 7.34 27.00
CA LEU A 310 -20.79 6.52 26.41
C LEU A 310 -19.40 7.05 26.79
N PRO A 311 -18.39 6.16 26.89
CA PRO A 311 -17.01 6.56 27.12
C PRO A 311 -16.42 7.31 25.92
N ALA A 312 -15.32 8.02 26.13
CA ALA A 312 -14.57 8.66 25.07
C ALA A 312 -14.16 7.65 23.98
N VAL A 313 -14.23 8.08 22.71
CA VAL A 313 -13.86 7.23 21.57
C VAL A 313 -12.38 6.85 21.62
N THR A 314 -12.10 5.61 21.24
CA THR A 314 -10.75 5.15 20.88
C THR A 314 -10.78 4.68 19.44
N PHE A 315 -9.87 5.16 18.60
CA PHE A 315 -9.84 4.82 17.18
C PHE A 315 -9.09 3.52 16.87
N ASN A 316 -8.22 3.10 17.77
CA ASN A 316 -7.44 1.88 17.64
C ASN A 316 -8.19 0.63 18.13
N PRO A 317 -7.86 -0.55 17.60
CA PRO A 317 -8.37 -1.81 18.14
C PRO A 317 -7.97 -2.01 19.61
N PRO A 318 -8.78 -2.67 20.42
CA PRO A 318 -8.45 -2.97 21.82
C PRO A 318 -7.07 -3.65 21.96
N GLY A 319 -6.26 -3.17 22.89
CA GLY A 319 -4.93 -3.72 23.17
C GLY A 319 -3.84 -3.43 22.13
N ALA A 320 -4.15 -2.75 21.06
CA ALA A 320 -3.21 -2.44 19.98
C ALA A 320 -3.05 -0.91 19.84
N HIS A 321 -1.81 -0.39 19.95
CA HIS A 321 -1.58 1.07 20.01
C HIS A 321 -0.18 1.51 19.53
N TRP A 322 0.47 0.70 18.68
CA TRP A 322 1.80 1.04 18.18
C TRP A 322 1.81 2.33 17.35
N ARG A 323 2.89 3.08 17.48
CA ARG A 323 3.21 4.30 16.71
C ARG A 323 4.56 4.17 16.03
N LEU A 324 4.72 4.87 14.91
CA LEU A 324 5.97 4.89 14.17
C LEU A 324 7.12 5.44 15.05
N GLY A 325 8.23 4.71 15.08
CA GLY A 325 9.40 5.02 15.92
C GLY A 325 9.44 4.22 17.23
N GLU A 326 8.34 3.59 17.65
CA GLU A 326 8.37 2.67 18.78
C GLU A 326 8.98 1.33 18.36
N SER A 327 9.86 0.79 19.18
CA SER A 327 10.55 -0.48 18.95
C SER A 327 10.23 -1.46 20.07
N ARG A 328 9.34 -2.42 19.80
CA ARG A 328 8.85 -3.37 20.81
C ARG A 328 9.08 -4.83 20.42
N VAL A 329 9.24 -5.11 19.13
CA VAL A 329 9.22 -6.45 18.57
C VAL A 329 10.61 -6.95 18.20
N SER A 330 10.86 -8.23 18.42
CA SER A 330 12.02 -8.97 17.93
C SER A 330 11.58 -10.32 17.37
N ALA A 331 12.37 -10.89 16.46
CA ALA A 331 12.15 -12.23 15.97
C ALA A 331 12.39 -13.28 17.07
N SER A 332 11.63 -14.34 17.04
CA SER A 332 11.86 -15.50 17.91
C SER A 332 13.23 -16.13 17.64
N ARG A 333 13.74 -16.89 18.62
CA ARG A 333 15.01 -17.64 18.44
C ARG A 333 14.96 -18.59 17.25
N THR A 334 13.81 -19.18 16.99
CA THR A 334 13.61 -20.09 15.85
C THR A 334 13.65 -19.35 14.50
N GLU A 335 13.07 -18.15 14.41
CA GLU A 335 13.14 -17.33 13.21
C GLU A 335 14.58 -16.86 12.94
N GLN A 336 15.30 -16.42 13.96
CA GLN A 336 16.70 -16.03 13.84
C GLN A 336 17.58 -17.22 13.43
N ALA A 337 17.43 -18.38 14.09
CA ALA A 337 18.17 -19.61 13.73
C ALA A 337 17.88 -20.02 12.28
N ARG A 338 16.61 -20.01 11.87
CA ARG A 338 16.21 -20.28 10.48
C ARG A 338 16.91 -19.33 9.50
N TYR A 339 16.92 -18.04 9.80
CA TYR A 339 17.61 -17.04 8.97
C TYR A 339 19.11 -17.38 8.83
N HIS A 340 19.82 -17.63 9.94
CA HIS A 340 21.26 -17.91 9.92
C HIS A 340 21.59 -19.22 9.19
N VAL A 341 20.81 -20.28 9.39
CA VAL A 341 20.97 -21.55 8.68
C VAL A 341 20.77 -21.36 7.17
N LEU A 342 19.68 -20.70 6.77
CA LEU A 342 19.40 -20.50 5.34
C LEU A 342 20.40 -19.54 4.69
N SER A 343 20.85 -18.51 5.40
CA SER A 343 21.88 -17.60 4.94
C SER A 343 23.23 -18.33 4.75
N GLY A 344 23.61 -19.16 5.73
CA GLY A 344 24.81 -19.98 5.62
C GLY A 344 24.76 -20.96 4.46
N LEU A 345 23.65 -21.69 4.30
CA LEU A 345 23.44 -22.59 3.16
C LEU A 345 23.46 -21.85 1.81
N HIS A 346 22.84 -20.65 1.78
CA HIS A 346 22.87 -19.82 0.59
C HIS A 346 24.29 -19.37 0.23
N SER A 347 25.06 -18.88 1.21
CA SER A 347 26.45 -18.50 0.99
C SER A 347 27.29 -19.68 0.51
N LEU A 348 27.07 -20.87 1.06
CA LEU A 348 27.80 -22.07 0.68
C LEU A 348 27.51 -22.50 -0.77
N LEU A 349 26.24 -22.48 -1.19
CA LEU A 349 25.80 -23.06 -2.47
C LEU A 349 25.63 -22.02 -3.60
N PHE A 350 25.45 -20.74 -3.28
CA PHE A 350 25.09 -19.72 -4.27
C PHE A 350 26.03 -18.51 -4.29
N ASP A 351 26.94 -18.36 -3.31
CA ASP A 351 27.98 -17.33 -3.38
C ASP A 351 29.12 -17.80 -4.28
N ARG A 352 29.29 -17.12 -5.43
CA ARG A 352 30.26 -17.46 -6.46
C ARG A 352 31.74 -17.38 -6.02
N SER A 353 32.01 -16.83 -4.85
CA SER A 353 33.35 -16.70 -4.31
C SER A 353 33.96 -18.05 -3.90
N ASN A 354 33.13 -19.05 -3.55
CA ASN A 354 33.60 -20.35 -3.06
C ASN A 354 33.56 -21.46 -4.13
N TRP A 355 34.37 -22.50 -3.94
CA TRP A 355 34.50 -23.60 -4.88
C TRP A 355 33.25 -24.50 -4.94
N LEU A 356 32.54 -24.68 -3.84
CA LEU A 356 31.32 -25.48 -3.79
C LEU A 356 30.20 -24.84 -4.63
N SER A 357 30.01 -23.53 -4.52
CA SER A 357 29.08 -22.79 -5.36
C SER A 357 29.42 -22.87 -6.84
N ARG A 358 30.73 -22.79 -7.19
CA ARG A 358 31.19 -22.95 -8.58
C ARG A 358 30.89 -24.35 -9.12
N SER A 359 31.18 -25.38 -8.31
CA SER A 359 30.91 -26.78 -8.67
C SER A 359 29.39 -27.02 -8.83
N PHE A 360 28.58 -26.51 -7.92
CA PHE A 360 27.13 -26.59 -8.00
C PHE A 360 26.59 -25.84 -9.23
N GLY A 361 27.10 -24.62 -9.50
CA GLY A 361 26.75 -23.83 -10.66
C GLY A 361 27.09 -24.57 -11.96
N TRP A 362 28.27 -25.12 -12.07
CA TRP A 362 28.66 -25.96 -13.20
C TRP A 362 27.74 -27.17 -13.39
N ALA A 363 27.37 -27.85 -12.30
CA ALA A 363 26.50 -29.03 -12.37
C ALA A 363 25.10 -28.67 -12.87
N VAL A 364 24.48 -27.58 -12.35
CA VAL A 364 23.08 -27.20 -12.67
C VAL A 364 22.94 -26.44 -14.00
N THR A 365 24.04 -25.97 -14.60
CA THR A 365 24.03 -25.29 -15.91
C THR A 365 24.36 -26.24 -17.08
N ARG A 366 24.56 -27.54 -16.83
CA ARG A 366 24.86 -28.53 -17.86
C ARG A 366 23.76 -28.62 -18.93
N PRO A 367 24.11 -28.84 -20.19
CA PRO A 367 23.16 -28.95 -21.30
C PRO A 367 22.05 -29.99 -21.09
N VAL A 368 22.32 -31.06 -20.35
CA VAL A 368 21.35 -32.12 -20.03
C VAL A 368 20.08 -31.55 -19.36
N TRP A 369 20.21 -30.50 -18.56
CA TRP A 369 19.10 -29.82 -17.88
C TRP A 369 18.27 -28.90 -18.81
N ARG A 370 18.71 -28.68 -20.05
CA ARG A 370 17.97 -27.93 -21.07
C ARG A 370 16.99 -28.81 -21.84
N THR A 371 17.13 -30.14 -21.77
CA THR A 371 16.14 -31.07 -22.33
C THR A 371 14.85 -31.03 -21.51
N ALA A 372 13.69 -31.33 -22.14
CA ALA A 372 12.41 -31.33 -21.47
C ALA A 372 12.35 -32.27 -20.24
N GLN A 373 13.00 -33.42 -20.33
CA GLN A 373 13.07 -34.38 -19.22
C GLN A 373 14.04 -33.90 -18.13
N GLY A 374 15.21 -33.41 -18.48
CA GLY A 374 16.18 -32.85 -17.54
C GLY A 374 15.62 -31.65 -16.78
N ALA A 375 14.98 -30.72 -17.48
CA ALA A 375 14.33 -29.55 -16.85
C ALA A 375 13.26 -29.96 -15.82
N ARG A 376 12.43 -30.95 -16.16
CA ARG A 376 11.41 -31.49 -15.23
C ARG A 376 12.06 -32.15 -14.01
N LEU A 377 13.11 -32.94 -14.19
CA LEU A 377 13.83 -33.60 -13.09
C LEU A 377 14.47 -32.57 -12.16
N LEU A 378 15.18 -31.58 -12.71
CA LEU A 378 15.83 -30.53 -11.93
C LEU A 378 14.79 -29.69 -11.15
N HIS A 379 13.67 -29.37 -11.78
CA HIS A 379 12.55 -28.69 -11.13
C HIS A 379 11.97 -29.53 -9.97
N GLN A 380 11.76 -30.83 -10.18
CA GLN A 380 11.25 -31.71 -9.12
C GLN A 380 12.23 -31.80 -7.94
N LEU A 381 13.54 -31.92 -8.22
CA LEU A 381 14.58 -31.94 -7.20
C LEU A 381 14.59 -30.63 -6.38
N GLU A 382 14.60 -29.49 -7.04
CA GLU A 382 14.54 -28.18 -6.36
C GLU A 382 13.27 -28.05 -5.50
N ARG A 383 12.13 -28.46 -6.05
CA ARG A 383 10.85 -28.44 -5.36
C ARG A 383 10.84 -29.32 -4.12
N SER A 384 11.36 -30.54 -4.21
CA SER A 384 11.41 -31.49 -3.10
C SER A 384 12.24 -30.97 -1.92
N ILE A 385 13.29 -30.20 -2.20
CA ILE A 385 14.13 -29.58 -1.17
C ILE A 385 13.49 -28.30 -0.63
N LYS A 386 13.05 -27.39 -1.50
CA LYS A 386 12.62 -26.06 -1.08
C LYS A 386 11.18 -26.00 -0.56
N ARG A 387 10.31 -26.89 -1.01
CA ARG A 387 8.89 -26.84 -0.60
C ARG A 387 8.68 -27.10 0.89
N PRO A 388 9.23 -28.16 1.51
CA PRO A 388 9.03 -28.40 2.93
C PRO A 388 9.70 -27.35 3.81
N LEU A 389 10.85 -26.82 3.39
CA LEU A 389 11.61 -25.85 4.19
C LEU A 389 11.09 -24.42 4.08
N LEU A 390 10.58 -24.01 2.92
CA LEU A 390 10.36 -22.62 2.55
C LEU A 390 8.94 -22.34 2.03
N GLY A 391 8.09 -23.36 1.88
CA GLY A 391 6.79 -23.19 1.20
C GLY A 391 6.93 -22.79 -0.28
N CYS A 392 8.01 -23.19 -0.96
CA CYS A 392 8.33 -22.79 -2.31
C CYS A 392 7.27 -23.28 -3.32
N ASP A 393 6.75 -22.37 -4.15
CA ASP A 393 5.84 -22.67 -5.27
C ASP A 393 6.54 -22.62 -6.65
N THR A 394 7.85 -22.80 -6.66
CA THR A 394 8.66 -22.92 -7.90
C THR A 394 8.37 -21.83 -8.94
N CYS A 395 8.54 -20.59 -8.54
CA CYS A 395 8.31 -19.43 -9.39
C CYS A 395 9.36 -19.23 -10.51
N GLY A 396 10.38 -20.09 -10.57
CA GLY A 396 11.44 -20.07 -11.58
C GLY A 396 12.52 -19.01 -11.39
N ARG A 397 12.30 -18.03 -10.50
CA ARG A 397 13.26 -16.98 -10.17
C ARG A 397 13.34 -16.80 -8.66
N CYS A 398 14.42 -17.31 -8.05
CA CYS A 398 14.58 -17.27 -6.61
C CYS A 398 14.86 -15.84 -6.13
N ARG A 399 14.05 -15.38 -5.15
CA ARG A 399 14.13 -14.04 -4.53
C ARG A 399 14.41 -14.13 -3.03
N LEU A 400 14.84 -15.29 -2.55
CA LEU A 400 14.99 -15.57 -1.12
C LEU A 400 16.03 -14.68 -0.44
N GLU A 401 17.13 -14.39 -1.10
CA GLU A 401 18.15 -13.48 -0.58
C GLU A 401 17.59 -12.07 -0.35
N ASP A 402 16.81 -11.55 -1.31
CA ASP A 402 16.19 -10.22 -1.22
C ASP A 402 15.03 -10.16 -0.22
N THR A 403 14.59 -11.30 0.32
CA THR A 403 13.44 -11.42 1.21
C THR A 403 13.78 -12.08 2.55
N LEU A 404 15.07 -12.04 2.97
CA LEU A 404 15.53 -12.61 4.24
C LEU A 404 15.17 -14.10 4.39
N TYR A 405 15.25 -14.84 3.29
CA TYR A 405 14.90 -16.27 3.18
C TYR A 405 13.45 -16.61 3.53
N ILE A 406 12.56 -15.61 3.50
CA ILE A 406 11.11 -15.79 3.58
C ILE A 406 10.54 -15.73 2.17
N CYS A 407 10.02 -16.86 1.67
CA CYS A 407 9.56 -16.96 0.29
C CYS A 407 8.36 -16.05 0.02
N PRO A 408 8.40 -15.12 -0.95
CA PRO A 408 7.28 -14.26 -1.30
C PRO A 408 6.04 -15.04 -1.79
N GLU A 409 6.23 -16.22 -2.34
CA GLU A 409 5.12 -17.09 -2.78
C GLU A 409 4.33 -17.66 -1.58
N SER A 410 4.82 -17.51 -0.34
CA SER A 410 4.03 -17.78 0.87
C SER A 410 2.94 -16.72 1.10
N CYS A 411 3.06 -15.53 0.49
CA CYS A 411 1.98 -14.56 0.41
C CYS A 411 0.92 -15.02 -0.58
N PRO A 412 -0.37 -15.12 -0.22
CA PRO A 412 -1.42 -15.54 -1.15
C PRO A 412 -1.52 -14.66 -2.41
N LYS A 413 -1.09 -13.41 -2.34
CA LYS A 413 -1.02 -12.48 -3.47
C LYS A 413 0.34 -12.48 -4.18
N GLY A 414 1.34 -13.24 -3.71
CA GLY A 414 2.69 -13.28 -4.27
C GLY A 414 3.49 -11.98 -4.15
N LEU A 415 3.13 -11.10 -3.22
CA LEU A 415 3.81 -9.81 -3.05
C LEU A 415 5.20 -10.00 -2.48
N ALA A 416 6.19 -9.31 -3.03
CA ALA A 416 7.60 -9.40 -2.61
C ALA A 416 8.12 -8.12 -1.95
N ASN A 417 7.62 -6.96 -2.37
CA ASN A 417 8.12 -5.65 -1.94
C ASN A 417 7.52 -5.13 -0.64
N GLY A 418 6.57 -5.83 -0.06
CA GLY A 418 5.95 -5.47 1.21
C GLY A 418 4.47 -5.86 1.27
N PRO A 419 3.79 -5.62 2.40
CA PRO A 419 2.43 -6.06 2.62
C PRO A 419 1.42 -5.35 1.71
N CYS A 420 0.25 -5.98 1.50
CA CYS A 420 -0.94 -5.27 1.05
C CYS A 420 -1.49 -4.38 2.18
N GLY A 421 -2.43 -3.49 1.86
CA GLY A 421 -3.12 -2.67 2.87
C GLY A 421 -4.03 -3.46 3.81
N GLY A 422 -4.35 -4.72 3.46
CA GLY A 422 -5.39 -5.53 4.10
C GLY A 422 -4.98 -6.30 5.35
N THR A 423 -3.74 -6.19 5.82
CA THR A 423 -3.34 -6.80 7.10
C THR A 423 -4.11 -6.19 8.27
N SER A 424 -4.40 -6.98 9.29
CA SER A 424 -5.00 -6.51 10.53
C SER A 424 -4.40 -7.28 11.71
N LEU A 425 -3.81 -6.57 12.68
CA LEU A 425 -3.17 -7.15 13.85
C LEU A 425 -2.19 -8.29 13.50
N ASN A 426 -1.31 -8.02 12.54
CA ASN A 426 -0.35 -8.96 11.93
C ASN A 426 -0.97 -10.14 11.16
N ARG A 427 -2.29 -10.29 11.10
CA ARG A 427 -2.94 -11.35 10.34
C ARG A 427 -3.08 -10.98 8.87
N CYS A 428 -2.91 -11.98 8.02
CA CYS A 428 -3.14 -11.85 6.59
C CYS A 428 -4.61 -11.53 6.31
N GLU A 429 -4.87 -10.73 5.28
CA GLU A 429 -6.23 -10.43 4.76
C GLU A 429 -7.06 -11.70 4.49
N PHE A 430 -6.42 -12.82 4.19
CA PHE A 430 -7.07 -14.12 3.99
C PHE A 430 -7.47 -14.80 5.31
N GLY A 431 -7.02 -14.29 6.45
CA GLY A 431 -7.40 -14.76 7.80
C GLY A 431 -6.77 -16.07 8.26
N ASP A 432 -6.11 -16.81 7.37
CA ASP A 432 -5.62 -18.18 7.59
C ASP A 432 -4.22 -18.26 8.23
N ARG A 433 -3.48 -17.14 8.22
CA ARG A 433 -2.07 -17.09 8.65
C ARG A 433 -1.65 -15.73 9.15
N GLU A 434 -0.49 -15.68 9.78
CA GLU A 434 0.23 -14.43 10.01
C GLU A 434 0.74 -13.85 8.67
N CYS A 435 0.80 -12.52 8.56
CA CYS A 435 1.36 -11.88 7.38
C CYS A 435 2.85 -12.17 7.23
N VAL A 436 3.25 -12.70 6.10
CA VAL A 436 4.67 -13.02 5.83
C VAL A 436 5.57 -11.79 5.87
N HIS A 437 5.02 -10.61 5.61
CA HIS A 437 5.77 -9.36 5.69
C HIS A 437 5.96 -8.87 7.13
N SER A 438 5.08 -9.23 8.06
CA SER A 438 5.30 -9.00 9.49
C SER A 438 6.47 -9.86 9.99
N VAL A 439 6.51 -11.14 9.60
CA VAL A 439 7.64 -12.04 9.89
C VAL A 439 8.94 -11.50 9.26
N LYS A 440 8.86 -11.05 8.00
CA LYS A 440 10.01 -10.47 7.27
C LYS A 440 10.56 -9.24 7.99
N TYR A 441 9.69 -8.34 8.45
CA TYR A 441 10.11 -7.14 9.17
C TYR A 441 10.84 -7.47 10.47
N ARG A 442 10.23 -8.29 11.37
CA ARG A 442 10.87 -8.60 12.66
C ARG A 442 12.14 -9.41 12.51
N THR A 443 12.25 -10.27 11.46
CA THR A 443 13.51 -10.95 11.13
C THR A 443 14.57 -9.92 10.71
N ALA A 444 14.26 -9.02 9.75
CA ALA A 444 15.16 -7.97 9.31
C ALA A 444 15.70 -7.12 10.47
N LYS A 445 14.80 -6.72 11.36
CA LYS A 445 15.12 -5.93 12.55
C LYS A 445 16.06 -6.69 13.48
N SER A 446 15.76 -7.97 13.77
CA SER A 446 16.56 -8.77 14.71
C SER A 446 17.96 -9.11 14.20
N VAL A 447 18.14 -9.21 12.86
CA VAL A 447 19.45 -9.43 12.22
C VAL A 447 20.09 -8.14 11.70
N GLN A 448 19.56 -6.98 12.10
CA GLN A 448 20.05 -5.63 11.74
C GLN A 448 20.16 -5.38 10.22
N GLN A 449 19.23 -5.95 9.45
CA GLN A 449 19.18 -5.84 7.98
C GLN A 449 17.90 -5.15 7.47
N THR A 450 17.39 -4.17 8.19
CA THR A 450 16.18 -3.43 7.78
C THR A 450 16.34 -2.69 6.46
N ALA A 451 17.57 -2.31 6.08
CA ALA A 451 17.87 -1.70 4.79
C ALA A 451 17.47 -2.58 3.58
N VAL A 452 17.49 -3.91 3.71
CA VAL A 452 17.02 -4.83 2.66
C VAL A 452 15.54 -4.60 2.32
N LEU A 453 14.76 -4.05 3.26
CA LEU A 453 13.34 -3.80 3.06
C LEU A 453 13.06 -2.59 2.16
N THR A 454 14.04 -1.68 1.96
CA THR A 454 13.91 -0.44 1.19
C THR A 454 14.84 -0.37 -0.01
N ASP A 455 16.10 -0.83 0.13
CA ASP A 455 17.18 -0.54 -0.81
C ASP A 455 17.00 -1.13 -2.21
N ARG A 456 16.17 -2.16 -2.35
CA ARG A 456 15.98 -2.83 -3.63
C ARG A 456 14.51 -3.04 -3.97
N LEU A 457 14.17 -2.77 -5.23
CA LEU A 457 12.88 -3.15 -5.79
C LEU A 457 12.98 -4.61 -6.28
N ILE A 458 12.14 -5.47 -5.70
CA ILE A 458 12.13 -6.90 -6.03
C ILE A 458 11.20 -7.09 -7.23
N PRO A 459 11.69 -7.66 -8.35
CA PRO A 459 10.90 -7.80 -9.57
C PRO A 459 9.74 -8.79 -9.39
N CYS A 460 8.67 -8.55 -10.14
CA CYS A 460 7.56 -9.49 -10.25
C CYS A 460 7.98 -10.79 -10.96
N ILE A 461 7.18 -11.83 -10.80
CA ILE A 461 7.36 -13.11 -11.49
C ILE A 461 6.36 -13.19 -12.64
N GLU A 462 6.87 -13.41 -13.83
CA GLU A 462 6.04 -13.62 -15.02
C GLU A 462 5.56 -15.07 -15.11
N LEU A 463 4.39 -15.30 -15.72
CA LEU A 463 3.80 -16.63 -15.86
C LEU A 463 4.72 -17.66 -16.54
N PRO A 464 5.42 -17.33 -17.63
CA PRO A 464 6.26 -18.29 -18.34
C PRO A 464 7.42 -18.84 -17.52
N THR A 465 7.87 -18.11 -16.46
CA THR A 465 8.98 -18.60 -15.62
C THR A 465 8.54 -19.63 -14.57
N ARG A 466 7.24 -19.74 -14.32
CA ARG A 466 6.72 -20.63 -13.28
C ARG A 466 6.88 -22.10 -13.67
N HIS A 467 6.97 -22.93 -12.63
CA HIS A 467 7.19 -24.38 -12.75
C HIS A 467 8.51 -24.74 -13.44
N GLN A 468 9.48 -23.83 -13.38
CA GLN A 468 10.85 -24.06 -13.80
C GLN A 468 11.81 -24.02 -12.60
N SER A 469 12.98 -24.66 -12.74
CA SER A 469 14.03 -24.56 -11.74
C SER A 469 14.67 -23.17 -11.77
N SER A 470 14.87 -22.57 -10.60
CA SER A 470 15.57 -21.29 -10.47
C SER A 470 17.09 -21.43 -10.38
N TRP A 471 17.61 -22.64 -10.25
CA TRP A 471 19.05 -22.87 -10.07
C TRP A 471 19.89 -22.53 -11.30
N PRO A 472 19.55 -22.98 -12.53
CA PRO A 472 20.33 -22.62 -13.71
C PRO A 472 20.37 -21.11 -13.94
N THR A 473 19.23 -20.44 -13.84
CA THR A 473 19.13 -19.00 -14.07
C THR A 473 19.80 -18.15 -12.99
N TRP A 474 20.05 -18.73 -11.81
CA TRP A 474 20.86 -18.08 -10.77
C TRP A 474 22.32 -17.95 -11.19
N PHE A 475 22.88 -18.98 -11.79
CA PHE A 475 24.29 -18.99 -12.21
C PHE A 475 24.51 -18.41 -13.60
N ASP A 476 23.54 -18.58 -14.49
CA ASP A 476 23.58 -18.05 -15.86
C ASP A 476 22.26 -17.37 -16.22
N PRO A 477 22.19 -16.03 -16.10
CA PRO A 477 20.99 -15.26 -16.44
C PRO A 477 20.58 -15.36 -17.90
N THR A 478 21.49 -15.72 -18.81
CA THR A 478 21.20 -15.85 -20.26
C THR A 478 20.31 -17.05 -20.55
N LEU A 479 20.16 -17.97 -19.59
CA LEU A 479 19.28 -19.13 -19.70
C LEU A 479 17.79 -18.79 -19.45
N THR A 480 17.47 -17.54 -19.16
CA THR A 480 16.07 -17.10 -19.11
C THR A 480 15.53 -16.99 -20.53
N THR A 481 14.47 -17.75 -20.84
CA THR A 481 13.76 -17.66 -22.13
C THR A 481 12.78 -16.49 -22.18
N THR A 482 12.73 -15.67 -21.14
CA THR A 482 11.76 -14.57 -20.97
C THR A 482 12.40 -13.22 -21.23
N PRO A 483 11.65 -12.24 -21.77
CA PRO A 483 12.09 -10.86 -21.86
C PRO A 483 12.52 -10.33 -20.49
N GLU A 484 13.31 -9.26 -20.48
CA GLU A 484 13.84 -8.63 -19.26
C GLU A 484 12.81 -8.56 -18.12
N PRO A 485 13.23 -8.83 -16.87
CA PRO A 485 12.32 -8.81 -15.74
C PRO A 485 11.65 -7.45 -15.59
N CYS A 486 10.38 -7.55 -15.25
CA CYS A 486 9.55 -6.40 -14.90
C CYS A 486 10.29 -5.47 -13.92
N GLY A 487 10.73 -4.30 -14.38
CA GLY A 487 11.32 -3.29 -13.51
C GLY A 487 12.85 -3.26 -13.41
N SER A 488 13.60 -4.05 -14.19
CA SER A 488 15.04 -3.86 -14.29
C SER A 488 15.38 -2.87 -15.41
N GLY A 489 15.56 -1.62 -15.09
CA GLY A 489 16.27 -0.69 -15.96
C GLY A 489 17.74 -1.12 -16.09
N GLY A 490 18.09 -1.72 -17.18
CA GLY A 490 19.43 -1.73 -17.76
C GLY A 490 20.59 -2.49 -17.12
N ALA A 491 20.54 -2.92 -15.86
CA ALA A 491 21.64 -3.69 -15.27
C ALA A 491 21.15 -5.07 -14.78
N PRO A 492 21.84 -6.17 -15.10
CA PRO A 492 21.51 -7.46 -14.52
C PRO A 492 21.59 -7.37 -12.99
N LEU A 493 20.56 -7.86 -12.31
CA LEU A 493 20.42 -7.87 -10.83
C LEU A 493 21.70 -8.29 -10.07
N ARG A 494 22.62 -8.98 -10.74
CA ARG A 494 23.89 -9.45 -10.18
C ARG A 494 24.99 -8.39 -10.17
N LEU A 495 25.07 -7.51 -11.17
CA LEU A 495 26.04 -6.40 -11.15
C LEU A 495 25.65 -5.40 -10.06
N ALA A 496 24.35 -5.11 -9.90
CA ALA A 496 23.86 -4.28 -8.79
C ALA A 496 24.11 -4.91 -7.40
N ARG A 497 24.18 -6.27 -7.31
CA ARG A 497 24.58 -6.98 -6.08
C ARG A 497 26.08 -6.89 -5.78
N GLU A 498 26.92 -6.94 -6.81
CA GLU A 498 28.37 -6.81 -6.66
C GLU A 498 28.77 -5.38 -6.31
N GLU A 499 28.19 -4.39 -6.97
CA GLU A 499 28.40 -2.97 -6.65
C GLU A 499 27.91 -2.61 -5.22
N ALA A 500 26.79 -3.18 -4.76
CA ALA A 500 26.31 -2.95 -3.39
C ALA A 500 27.13 -3.67 -2.31
N ARG A 501 27.88 -4.74 -2.65
CA ARG A 501 28.82 -5.40 -1.74
C ARG A 501 30.17 -4.69 -1.66
N THR A 502 30.54 -3.94 -2.69
CA THR A 502 31.80 -3.17 -2.75
C THR A 502 31.61 -1.72 -2.28
N ALA A 503 30.40 -1.26 -2.15
CA ALA A 503 30.14 0.06 -1.59
C ALA A 503 30.48 0.08 -0.07
N PRO A 504 31.25 1.07 0.41
CA PRO A 504 31.54 1.19 1.84
C PRO A 504 30.22 1.37 2.63
N PRO A 505 30.13 0.82 3.87
CA PRO A 505 28.95 0.98 4.69
C PRO A 505 28.67 2.47 4.88
N LYS A 506 27.45 2.90 4.62
CA LYS A 506 27.02 4.28 4.97
C LYS A 506 27.26 4.48 6.45
N PRO A 507 27.84 5.61 6.88
CA PRO A 507 28.08 5.88 8.30
C PRO A 507 26.75 5.81 9.04
N SER A 508 26.70 4.96 10.07
CA SER A 508 25.59 4.87 11.00
C SER A 508 25.33 6.26 11.58
N ALA A 509 24.12 6.77 11.46
CA ALA A 509 23.73 7.98 12.15
C ALA A 509 23.87 7.74 13.65
N HIS A 510 24.97 8.20 14.22
CA HIS A 510 25.15 8.29 15.65
C HIS A 510 24.08 9.24 16.19
N HIS A 511 23.10 8.71 16.88
CA HIS A 511 22.29 9.49 17.79
C HIS A 511 23.21 9.99 18.90
N SER A 512 23.65 11.24 18.77
CA SER A 512 24.25 11.98 19.88
C SER A 512 23.19 12.09 20.98
N ARG A 513 23.41 11.40 22.09
CA ARG A 513 22.70 11.60 23.34
C ARG A 513 22.89 13.07 23.74
N PRO A 514 21.86 13.82 24.16
CA PRO A 514 22.04 15.10 24.79
C PRO A 514 22.77 14.89 26.14
N ALA A 515 23.85 15.59 26.33
CA ALA A 515 24.57 15.63 27.57
C ALA A 515 23.67 16.18 28.67
N HIS A 516 23.51 15.43 29.76
CA HIS A 516 22.93 15.92 31.00
C HIS A 516 23.88 16.98 31.60
N THR A 517 23.57 18.25 31.42
CA THR A 517 24.11 19.34 32.24
C THR A 517 23.47 19.24 33.60
N LYS A 518 24.24 18.82 34.59
CA LYS A 518 23.95 19.02 36.02
C LYS A 518 23.96 20.51 36.31
N GLN A 519 22.82 21.08 36.69
CA GLN A 519 22.79 22.36 37.39
C GLN A 519 23.18 22.15 38.85
N PRO A 520 23.98 23.05 39.46
CA PRO A 520 24.29 23.02 40.88
C PRO A 520 23.06 23.47 41.70
N ALA A 521 22.91 22.84 42.84
CA ALA A 521 21.96 23.26 43.87
C ALA A 521 22.42 24.59 44.48
N GLU A 522 21.55 25.61 44.44
CA GLU A 522 21.64 26.75 45.34
C GLU A 522 20.68 26.53 46.50
N ILE A 523 21.25 26.65 47.70
CA ILE A 523 20.63 26.69 49.02
C ILE A 523 20.33 28.15 49.35
N ASP A 524 19.28 28.37 50.12
CA ASP A 524 18.89 29.53 50.93
C ASP A 524 18.04 30.66 50.31
N SER A 525 16.88 30.76 50.73
CA SER A 525 16.13 31.52 51.77
C SER A 525 14.66 31.69 51.37
#